data_bd0298dcd4aae48b8ace6b32aa5a6557
#
_entry.id   bd0298dcd4aae48b8ace6b32aa5a6557
#
_cell.length_a   1.000
_cell.length_b   1.000
_cell.length_c   1.000
_cell.angle_alpha   90.00
_cell.angle_beta   90.00
_cell.angle_gamma   90.00
#
_symmetry.space_group_name_H-M   'P 1'
#
loop_
_entity.id
_entity.type
_entity.pdbx_description
1 polymer ?
#
loop_
_entity_poly.entity_id
_entity_poly.type
_entity_poly.pdbx_seq_one_letter_code
_entity_poly.pdbx_strand_id
1 'polypeptide(L)'
;MNYKILLIFLLSIFLIGCEQLAIKPDKIETKIEKKYSNSGFALIFDENVKKIKKLDDRSLMIHHKSLKRKSAVKITNPKNGKSLIAEVKSNNQKFSHFYNSIISRRIAEDLDLDFNEPLLEIVLISRNSTFIAKKSKTFD
;
A
#
# COMPACT_ATOMS: atom_id res chain seq x y z
N MET A 1 -55.72 37.84 -34.67
CA MET A 1 -54.96 36.76 -34.00
C MET A 1 -54.71 37.19 -32.55
N ASN A 2 -55.39 36.49 -31.61
CA ASN A 2 -55.40 36.92 -30.21
C ASN A 2 -54.03 36.78 -29.56
N TYR A 3 -53.36 37.89 -29.24
CA TYR A 3 -52.06 37.93 -28.59
C TYR A 3 -51.98 37.05 -27.31
N LYS A 4 -53.07 36.79 -26.67
CA LYS A 4 -53.18 35.87 -25.51
C LYS A 4 -52.85 34.43 -25.88
N ILE A 5 -53.21 33.97 -27.07
CA ILE A 5 -52.91 32.62 -27.55
C ILE A 5 -51.44 32.51 -27.89
N LEU A 6 -50.85 33.54 -28.49
CA LEU A 6 -49.43 33.63 -28.81
C LEU A 6 -48.58 33.60 -27.52
N LEU A 7 -49.03 34.29 -26.46
CA LEU A 7 -48.34 34.37 -25.18
C LEU A 7 -48.35 33.02 -24.44
N ILE A 8 -49.44 32.28 -24.52
CA ILE A 8 -49.56 30.93 -23.95
C ILE A 8 -48.65 29.96 -24.71
N PHE A 9 -48.54 30.09 -26.03
CA PHE A 9 -47.64 29.24 -26.85
C PHE A 9 -46.18 29.55 -26.60
N LEU A 10 -45.82 30.81 -26.34
CA LEU A 10 -44.47 31.21 -26.00
C LEU A 10 -44.07 30.72 -24.60
N LEU A 11 -45.00 30.69 -23.65
CA LEU A 11 -44.79 30.22 -22.27
C LEU A 11 -44.61 28.71 -22.22
N SER A 12 -45.29 27.95 -23.13
CA SER A 12 -45.15 26.49 -23.17
C SER A 12 -43.79 26.02 -23.70
N ILE A 13 -43.08 26.83 -24.48
CA ILE A 13 -41.74 26.51 -25.04
C ILE A 13 -40.65 26.63 -23.95
N PHE A 14 -40.89 27.48 -22.94
CA PHE A 14 -39.92 27.62 -21.82
C PHE A 14 -39.95 26.46 -20.82
N LEU A 15 -40.96 25.57 -20.85
CA LEU A 15 -41.06 24.43 -19.94
C LEU A 15 -40.42 23.14 -20.45
N ILE A 16 -39.90 23.14 -21.68
CA ILE A 16 -39.27 21.94 -22.30
C ILE A 16 -37.75 22.08 -22.29
N GLY A 17 -37.17 22.48 -21.21
CA GLY A 17 -35.75 22.73 -21.20
C GLY A 17 -35.05 22.43 -19.89
N CYS A 18 -35.18 21.24 -19.33
CA CYS A 18 -34.23 20.70 -18.38
C CYS A 18 -34.28 19.17 -18.42
N GLU A 19 -33.88 18.58 -19.53
CA GLU A 19 -33.30 17.25 -19.44
C GLU A 19 -31.94 17.40 -18.77
N GLN A 20 -31.92 17.24 -17.47
CA GLN A 20 -30.69 16.99 -16.75
C GLN A 20 -30.12 15.69 -17.32
N LEU A 21 -29.06 15.80 -18.10
CA LEU A 21 -28.12 14.70 -18.35
C LEU A 21 -27.71 14.21 -16.96
N ALA A 22 -28.41 13.21 -16.45
CA ALA A 22 -27.98 12.45 -15.30
C ALA A 22 -26.70 11.74 -15.72
N ILE A 23 -25.57 12.42 -15.52
CA ILE A 23 -24.27 11.78 -15.51
C ILE A 23 -24.39 10.74 -14.39
N LYS A 24 -24.63 9.48 -14.80
CA LYS A 24 -24.50 8.36 -13.87
C LYS A 24 -23.10 8.50 -13.27
N PRO A 25 -22.95 8.71 -11.96
CA PRO A 25 -21.63 8.63 -11.36
C PRO A 25 -21.18 7.20 -11.64
N ASP A 26 -20.16 7.07 -12.47
CA ASP A 26 -19.43 5.81 -12.55
C ASP A 26 -19.14 5.44 -11.09
N LYS A 27 -19.74 4.34 -10.64
CA LYS A 27 -19.37 3.73 -9.39
C LYS A 27 -17.91 3.35 -9.56
N ILE A 28 -17.03 4.27 -9.19
CA ILE A 28 -15.65 3.93 -8.85
C ILE A 28 -15.84 3.02 -7.63
N GLU A 29 -16.02 1.73 -7.89
CA GLU A 29 -15.82 0.72 -6.88
C GLU A 29 -14.33 0.83 -6.54
N THR A 30 -14.03 1.70 -5.60
CA THR A 30 -12.75 1.67 -4.91
C THR A 30 -12.71 0.31 -4.25
N LYS A 31 -12.18 -0.66 -4.98
CA LYS A 31 -11.83 -1.97 -4.45
C LYS A 31 -10.85 -1.66 -3.32
N ILE A 32 -11.38 -1.57 -2.10
CA ILE A 32 -10.55 -1.39 -0.90
C ILE A 32 -9.72 -2.66 -0.85
N GLU A 33 -8.55 -2.64 -1.49
CA GLU A 33 -7.58 -3.71 -1.35
C GLU A 33 -7.29 -3.78 0.15
N LYS A 34 -7.68 -4.88 0.76
CA LYS A 34 -7.45 -5.13 2.18
C LYS A 34 -5.95 -4.97 2.42
N LYS A 35 -5.57 -3.84 3.01
CA LYS A 35 -4.18 -3.48 3.22
C LYS A 35 -3.55 -4.55 4.11
N TYR A 36 -2.47 -5.17 3.64
CA TYR A 36 -1.79 -6.18 4.44
C TYR A 36 -1.29 -5.54 5.73
N SER A 37 -1.69 -6.12 6.86
CA SER A 37 -1.18 -5.80 8.19
C SER A 37 -0.92 -7.10 8.94
N ASN A 38 0.20 -7.17 9.64
CA ASN A 38 0.59 -8.31 10.46
C ASN A 38 1.36 -7.82 11.68
N SER A 39 0.98 -8.31 12.86
CA SER A 39 1.69 -8.07 14.12
C SER A 39 2.33 -9.37 14.59
N GLY A 40 3.52 -9.30 15.15
CA GLY A 40 4.23 -10.46 15.66
C GLY A 40 5.68 -10.15 16.02
N PHE A 41 6.37 -11.16 16.49
CA PHE A 41 7.79 -11.04 16.83
C PHE A 41 8.64 -11.07 15.56
N ALA A 42 9.68 -10.24 15.53
CA ALA A 42 10.72 -10.29 14.53
C ALA A 42 11.93 -11.11 15.01
N LEU A 43 12.73 -11.58 14.07
CA LEU A 43 14.07 -12.05 14.34
C LEU A 43 15.04 -10.91 13.97
N ILE A 44 15.84 -10.45 14.92
CA ILE A 44 16.91 -9.50 14.61
C ILE A 44 18.02 -10.29 13.93
N PHE A 45 18.45 -9.81 12.75
CA PHE A 45 19.49 -10.49 11.98
C PHE A 45 20.81 -10.50 12.76
N ASP A 46 21.42 -11.67 12.84
CA ASP A 46 22.79 -11.89 13.33
C ASP A 46 23.54 -12.72 12.28
N GLU A 47 24.79 -12.36 12.00
CA GLU A 47 25.65 -13.07 11.04
C GLU A 47 25.90 -14.54 11.44
N ASN A 48 25.73 -14.88 12.71
CA ASN A 48 25.84 -16.26 13.21
C ASN A 48 24.67 -17.16 12.82
N VAL A 49 23.56 -16.59 12.34
CA VAL A 49 22.39 -17.36 11.89
C VAL A 49 22.67 -17.98 10.53
N LYS A 50 23.20 -19.19 10.52
CA LYS A 50 23.44 -19.97 9.28
C LYS A 50 22.13 -20.15 8.51
N LYS A 51 22.22 -20.06 7.15
CA LYS A 51 21.13 -20.27 6.17
C LYS A 51 20.24 -19.07 5.85
N ILE A 52 20.44 -17.91 6.43
CA ILE A 52 19.73 -16.69 6.07
C ILE A 52 20.64 -15.82 5.19
N LYS A 53 20.08 -15.31 4.09
CA LYS A 53 20.82 -14.36 3.24
C LYS A 53 21.18 -13.13 4.04
N LYS A 54 22.43 -12.73 3.96
CA LYS A 54 22.97 -11.57 4.66
C LYS A 54 22.06 -10.36 4.51
N LEU A 55 21.70 -9.77 5.63
CA LEU A 55 21.06 -8.49 5.75
C LEU A 55 22.11 -7.50 6.25
N ASP A 56 22.25 -6.36 5.59
CA ASP A 56 23.16 -5.33 6.07
C ASP A 56 22.57 -4.71 7.34
N ASP A 57 23.34 -4.77 8.43
CA ASP A 57 22.94 -4.29 9.76
C ASP A 57 22.54 -2.81 9.78
N ARG A 58 23.06 -2.01 8.84
CA ARG A 58 22.79 -0.58 8.72
C ARG A 58 21.64 -0.26 7.75
N SER A 59 21.09 -1.26 7.07
CA SER A 59 20.04 -1.05 6.08
C SER A 59 18.65 -0.96 6.72
N LEU A 60 17.73 -0.27 6.07
CA LEU A 60 16.30 -0.34 6.38
C LEU A 60 15.62 -1.40 5.51
N MET A 61 16.15 -2.63 5.59
CA MET A 61 15.64 -3.78 4.83
C MET A 61 15.20 -4.90 5.76
N ILE A 62 14.22 -5.68 5.27
CA ILE A 62 13.71 -6.85 5.97
C ILE A 62 13.60 -8.06 5.06
N HIS A 63 13.60 -9.26 5.64
CA HIS A 63 13.08 -10.45 5.00
C HIS A 63 11.67 -10.72 5.52
N HIS A 64 10.76 -11.06 4.62
CA HIS A 64 9.36 -11.35 4.97
C HIS A 64 8.87 -12.56 4.17
N LYS A 65 7.97 -13.39 4.75
CA LYS A 65 7.56 -14.65 4.12
C LYS A 65 6.65 -14.48 2.91
N SER A 66 5.75 -13.50 2.96
CA SER A 66 4.66 -13.37 1.98
C SER A 66 4.70 -12.08 1.14
N LEU A 67 5.39 -11.04 1.61
CA LEU A 67 5.47 -9.78 0.88
C LEU A 67 6.47 -9.85 -0.25
N LYS A 68 6.12 -9.30 -1.40
CA LYS A 68 7.01 -9.29 -2.58
C LYS A 68 8.28 -8.48 -2.33
N ARG A 69 9.38 -8.92 -2.93
CA ARG A 69 10.63 -8.15 -2.96
C ARG A 69 10.41 -6.73 -3.47
N LYS A 70 11.12 -5.77 -2.90
CA LYS A 70 11.02 -4.32 -3.19
C LYS A 70 9.67 -3.70 -2.83
N SER A 71 8.83 -4.37 -2.04
CA SER A 71 7.68 -3.72 -1.44
C SER A 71 8.12 -2.78 -0.33
N ALA A 72 7.47 -1.62 -0.21
CA ALA A 72 7.66 -0.72 0.91
C ALA A 72 6.67 -1.06 2.02
N VAL A 73 7.16 -1.14 3.24
CA VAL A 73 6.38 -1.44 4.44
C VAL A 73 6.62 -0.40 5.52
N LYS A 74 5.58 -0.07 6.26
CA LYS A 74 5.69 0.67 7.52
C LYS A 74 5.84 -0.35 8.64
N ILE A 75 6.88 -0.20 9.44
CA ILE A 75 7.11 -0.99 10.63
C ILE A 75 6.88 -0.09 11.84
N THR A 76 6.10 -0.57 12.80
CA THR A 76 5.77 0.17 14.01
C THR A 76 6.08 -0.68 15.23
N ASN A 77 6.71 -0.08 16.23
CA ASN A 77 6.80 -0.65 17.56
C ASN A 77 5.50 -0.32 18.34
N PRO A 78 4.65 -1.29 18.64
CA PRO A 78 3.37 -1.02 19.30
C PRO A 78 3.52 -0.55 20.75
N LYS A 79 4.68 -0.79 21.39
CA LYS A 79 4.92 -0.37 22.78
C LYS A 79 5.15 1.14 22.92
N ASN A 80 5.78 1.79 21.92
CA ASN A 80 6.14 3.21 22.00
C ASN A 80 5.61 4.06 20.84
N GLY A 81 4.98 3.44 19.82
CA GLY A 81 4.42 4.09 18.64
C GLY A 81 5.45 4.57 17.61
N LYS A 82 6.76 4.39 17.83
CA LYS A 82 7.78 4.70 16.84
C LYS A 82 7.56 3.88 15.57
N SER A 83 7.76 4.50 14.42
CA SER A 83 7.61 3.83 13.14
C SER A 83 8.62 4.33 12.12
N LEU A 84 8.97 3.46 11.17
CA LEU A 84 9.81 3.76 10.03
C LEU A 84 9.33 3.03 8.77
N ILE A 85 9.87 3.42 7.62
CA ILE A 85 9.62 2.73 6.35
C ILE A 85 10.83 1.87 6.01
N ALA A 86 10.58 0.61 5.68
CA ALA A 86 11.58 -0.34 5.26
C ALA A 86 11.21 -0.99 3.91
N GLU A 87 12.21 -1.57 3.25
CA GLU A 87 12.03 -2.32 2.00
C GLU A 87 12.16 -3.82 2.22
N VAL A 88 11.29 -4.59 1.55
CA VAL A 88 11.39 -6.06 1.55
C VAL A 88 12.52 -6.50 0.62
N LYS A 89 13.62 -7.01 1.18
CA LYS A 89 14.76 -7.52 0.43
C LYS A 89 14.46 -8.87 -0.22
N SER A 90 13.75 -9.75 0.48
CA SER A 90 13.45 -11.10 0.02
C SER A 90 12.26 -11.71 0.74
N ASN A 91 11.52 -12.57 0.04
CA ASN A 91 10.40 -13.34 0.59
C ASN A 91 10.65 -14.87 0.52
N ASN A 92 11.83 -15.30 0.12
CA ASN A 92 12.18 -16.71 -0.02
C ASN A 92 13.09 -17.23 1.09
N GLN A 93 13.24 -16.49 2.18
CA GLN A 93 14.01 -16.96 3.33
C GLN A 93 13.16 -17.89 4.20
N LYS A 94 13.76 -19.02 4.58
CA LYS A 94 13.13 -19.98 5.49
C LYS A 94 13.58 -19.69 6.92
N PHE A 95 12.65 -19.34 7.78
CA PHE A 95 12.86 -19.13 9.21
C PHE A 95 11.62 -19.60 9.99
N SER A 96 11.74 -19.71 11.31
CA SER A 96 10.67 -20.20 12.19
C SER A 96 9.35 -19.46 11.96
N HIS A 97 8.23 -20.18 12.01
CA HIS A 97 6.89 -19.60 11.91
C HIS A 97 6.54 -18.67 13.07
N PHE A 98 7.28 -18.79 14.18
CA PHE A 98 7.14 -17.89 15.32
C PHE A 98 7.40 -16.43 14.95
N TYR A 99 8.36 -16.18 14.05
CA TYR A 99 8.70 -14.84 13.60
C TYR A 99 7.90 -14.46 12.35
N ASN A 100 7.42 -13.20 12.31
CA ASN A 100 6.78 -12.65 11.12
C ASN A 100 7.79 -12.14 10.08
N SER A 101 8.95 -11.69 10.53
CA SER A 101 10.00 -11.10 9.68
C SER A 101 11.38 -11.27 10.29
N ILE A 102 12.40 -11.02 9.47
CA ILE A 102 13.77 -10.81 9.93
C ILE A 102 14.12 -9.36 9.62
N ILE A 103 14.57 -8.63 10.61
CA ILE A 103 14.89 -7.20 10.51
C ILE A 103 16.39 -6.96 10.71
N SER A 104 16.91 -5.85 10.16
CA SER A 104 18.27 -5.41 10.45
C SER A 104 18.38 -4.90 11.89
N ARG A 105 19.59 -4.87 12.41
CA ARG A 105 19.86 -4.32 13.74
C ARG A 105 19.48 -2.85 13.84
N ARG A 106 19.74 -2.06 12.81
CA ARG A 106 19.34 -0.66 12.73
C ARG A 106 17.84 -0.45 12.94
N ILE A 107 16.99 -1.27 12.31
CA ILE A 107 15.53 -1.16 12.48
C ILE A 107 15.14 -1.37 13.94
N ALA A 108 15.77 -2.35 14.61
CA ALA A 108 15.51 -2.61 16.03
C ALA A 108 15.93 -1.44 16.92
N GLU A 109 17.06 -0.83 16.62
CA GLU A 109 17.60 0.33 17.35
C GLU A 109 16.76 1.59 17.10
N ASP A 110 16.46 1.92 15.83
CA ASP A 110 15.68 3.10 15.46
C ASP A 110 14.24 3.08 16.04
N LEU A 111 13.67 1.88 16.21
CA LEU A 111 12.34 1.68 16.80
C LEU A 111 12.36 1.46 18.31
N ASP A 112 13.52 1.45 18.96
CA ASP A 112 13.70 1.06 20.37
C ASP A 112 12.96 -0.26 20.69
N LEU A 113 13.18 -1.29 19.89
CA LEU A 113 12.61 -2.61 20.15
C LEU A 113 13.36 -3.28 21.30
N ASP A 114 12.61 -4.04 22.10
CA ASP A 114 13.22 -4.97 23.04
C ASP A 114 13.92 -6.09 22.26
N PHE A 115 15.23 -6.24 22.44
CA PHE A 115 16.01 -7.25 21.72
C PHE A 115 15.66 -8.68 22.11
N ASN A 116 15.10 -8.88 23.30
CA ASN A 116 14.65 -10.19 23.76
C ASN A 116 13.25 -10.52 23.23
N GLU A 117 12.39 -9.51 23.12
CA GLU A 117 11.01 -9.65 22.66
C GLU A 117 10.69 -8.56 21.61
N PRO A 118 11.29 -8.60 20.41
CA PRO A 118 11.12 -7.58 19.39
C PRO A 118 9.75 -7.68 18.72
N LEU A 119 8.72 -7.23 19.41
CA LEU A 119 7.35 -7.18 18.90
C LEU A 119 7.18 -5.97 17.97
N LEU A 120 6.63 -6.20 16.79
CA LEU A 120 6.36 -5.14 15.82
C LEU A 120 5.11 -5.40 14.98
N GLU A 121 4.60 -4.34 14.39
CA GLU A 121 3.54 -4.37 13.40
C GLU A 121 4.12 -3.99 12.03
N ILE A 122 3.75 -4.73 10.99
CA ILE A 122 4.13 -4.48 9.61
C ILE A 122 2.88 -4.18 8.79
N VAL A 123 2.86 -3.02 8.14
CA VAL A 123 1.79 -2.60 7.23
C VAL A 123 2.38 -2.37 5.84
N LEU A 124 1.82 -3.02 4.83
CA LEU A 124 2.23 -2.81 3.45
C LEU A 124 1.80 -1.42 2.98
N ILE A 125 2.75 -0.59 2.51
CA ILE A 125 2.48 0.73 1.94
C ILE A 125 2.28 0.62 0.43
N SER A 126 3.27 0.03 -0.26
CA SER A 126 3.23 -0.15 -1.70
C SER A 126 3.82 -1.50 -2.10
N ARG A 127 3.20 -2.14 -3.08
CA ARG A 127 3.77 -3.31 -3.74
C ARG A 127 4.76 -2.85 -4.79
N ASN A 128 5.82 -3.64 -5.00
CA ASN A 128 6.65 -3.44 -6.18
C ASN A 128 5.80 -3.69 -7.43
N SER A 129 5.30 -2.63 -8.05
CA SER A 129 4.80 -2.68 -9.40
C SER A 129 6.00 -2.51 -10.32
N THR A 130 6.48 -3.58 -10.93
CA THR A 130 7.33 -3.47 -12.11
C THR A 130 6.55 -2.74 -13.16
N PHE A 131 6.79 -1.45 -13.29
CA PHE A 131 6.26 -0.66 -14.40
C PHE A 131 6.97 -1.15 -15.66
N ILE A 132 6.35 -2.09 -16.36
CA ILE A 132 6.78 -2.44 -17.72
C ILE A 132 6.26 -1.29 -18.58
N ALA A 133 7.13 -0.33 -18.87
CA ALA A 133 6.86 0.66 -19.90
C ALA A 133 6.64 -0.10 -21.22
N LYS A 134 5.39 -0.23 -21.65
CA LYS A 134 5.08 -0.69 -23.00
C LYS A 134 5.66 0.35 -23.94
N LYS A 135 6.70 -0.06 -24.68
CA LYS A 135 7.27 0.74 -25.76
C LYS A 135 6.13 1.14 -26.68
N SER A 136 5.79 2.42 -26.74
CA SER A 136 4.82 2.94 -27.68
C SER A 136 5.36 2.63 -29.08
N LYS A 137 4.57 1.94 -29.91
CA LYS A 137 4.88 1.80 -31.32
C LYS A 137 4.73 3.19 -31.93
N THR A 138 5.82 3.80 -32.31
CA THR A 138 5.83 4.93 -33.24
C THR A 138 5.36 4.37 -34.58
N PHE A 139 4.25 4.88 -35.07
CA PHE A 139 3.85 4.67 -36.47
C PHE A 139 4.65 5.67 -37.31
N ASP A 140 5.52 5.14 -38.17
CA ASP A 140 6.11 5.90 -39.30
C ASP A 140 5.06 6.00 -40.39
#